data_760c0187ae47fd38c4d4ca07c2661af6
#
_entry.id   760c0187ae47fd38c4d4ca07c2661af6
#
_cell.length_a   1.000
_cell.length_b   1.000
_cell.length_c   1.000
_cell.angle_alpha   90.00
_cell.angle_beta   90.00
_cell.angle_gamma   90.00
#
_symmetry.space_group_name_H-M   'P 1'
#
loop_
_entity.id
_entity.type
_entity.pdbx_description
1 polymer ?
#
loop_
_entity_poly.entity_id
_entity_poly.type
_entity_poly.pdbx_seq_one_letter_code
_entity_poly.pdbx_strand_id
1 'polypeptide(L)'
;PYIVTNTEQTVALRPGKTSEVIFVDYEKPGLEIIKKNIVNGEPIEGVTYRIEQIDGSFSTSATTDNHGRIFLDSVPVGTFEVTEKNVPSHVILNPIPQEMALKPGETSTVTFFNALKPSLEIRKVDSVTGDPVKGAKFQIWYGSNHTDTGELNDLGTYFSDASGKIILPEIKDGWYRVTELEPASGYAIKEPATQECFISGGESK
;
A
#
# COMPACT_ATOMS: atom_id res chain seq x y z
N PRO A 1 24.82 9.70 16.12
CA PRO A 1 26.17 9.21 15.81
C PRO A 1 26.77 10.00 14.67
N TYR A 2 28.08 10.23 14.71
CA TYR A 2 28.80 11.08 13.76
C TYR A 2 29.67 10.24 12.83
N ILE A 3 29.97 10.80 11.65
CA ILE A 3 30.95 10.26 10.71
C ILE A 3 32.24 11.01 10.90
N VAL A 4 33.30 10.29 11.29
CA VAL A 4 34.62 10.86 11.42
C VAL A 4 35.27 10.92 10.03
N THR A 5 35.54 12.12 9.52
CA THR A 5 36.06 12.32 8.16
C THR A 5 37.58 12.49 8.13
N ASN A 6 38.19 12.85 9.24
CA ASN A 6 39.61 13.13 9.29
C ASN A 6 40.14 12.73 10.67
N THR A 7 40.79 11.56 10.75
CA THR A 7 41.27 10.97 12.01
C THR A 7 42.64 11.46 12.39
N GLU A 8 43.44 11.95 11.44
CA GLU A 8 44.80 12.41 11.65
C GLU A 8 45.08 13.72 10.90
N GLN A 9 45.69 14.67 11.58
CA GLN A 9 46.17 15.90 10.98
C GLN A 9 47.60 16.17 11.47
N THR A 10 48.50 16.55 10.54
CA THR A 10 49.86 16.92 10.84
C THR A 10 49.99 18.44 10.80
N VAL A 11 50.52 19.03 11.88
CA VAL A 11 50.76 20.46 11.97
C VAL A 11 52.20 20.74 12.32
N ALA A 12 52.82 21.65 11.60
CA ALA A 12 54.14 22.13 11.90
C ALA A 12 54.08 23.26 12.96
N LEU A 13 54.71 23.04 14.10
CA LEU A 13 54.81 24.06 15.16
C LEU A 13 56.01 24.95 14.94
N ARG A 14 55.84 26.26 15.11
CA ARG A 14 56.91 27.27 15.02
C ARG A 14 57.03 28.06 16.33
N PRO A 15 58.22 28.37 16.79
CA PRO A 15 58.38 29.15 18.00
C PRO A 15 57.63 30.50 17.93
N GLY A 16 56.93 30.84 19.00
CA GLY A 16 56.20 32.11 19.13
C GLY A 16 54.97 32.21 18.23
N LYS A 17 54.45 31.10 17.62
CA LYS A 17 53.25 31.06 16.83
C LYS A 17 52.27 30.03 17.41
N THR A 18 50.98 30.35 17.36
CA THR A 18 49.92 29.39 17.62
C THR A 18 49.56 28.71 16.29
N SER A 19 49.45 27.39 16.30
CA SER A 19 48.93 26.61 15.16
C SER A 19 47.59 25.99 15.57
N GLU A 20 46.59 26.06 14.68
CA GLU A 20 45.26 25.52 14.89
C GLU A 20 45.11 24.24 14.08
N VAL A 21 44.44 23.27 14.65
CA VAL A 21 44.01 22.03 13.98
C VAL A 21 42.52 21.90 14.20
N ILE A 22 41.74 21.77 13.10
CA ILE A 22 40.30 21.68 13.13
C ILE A 22 39.89 20.28 12.66
N PHE A 23 39.15 19.56 13.50
CA PHE A 23 38.50 18.31 13.14
C PHE A 23 37.03 18.61 12.92
N VAL A 24 36.47 18.03 11.86
CA VAL A 24 35.04 18.21 11.49
C VAL A 24 34.40 16.85 11.37
N ASP A 25 33.32 16.65 12.11
CA ASP A 25 32.49 15.46 12.02
C ASP A 25 31.14 15.85 11.43
N TYR A 26 30.54 14.93 10.68
CA TYR A 26 29.19 15.07 10.15
C TYR A 26 28.26 14.09 10.85
N GLU A 27 27.00 14.50 11.04
CA GLU A 27 25.96 13.59 11.47
C GLU A 27 25.73 12.53 10.39
N LYS A 28 25.40 11.30 10.83
CA LYS A 28 24.96 10.27 9.88
C LYS A 28 23.64 10.68 9.26
N PRO A 29 23.39 10.29 8.00
CA PRO A 29 22.12 10.58 7.34
C PRO A 29 20.94 9.84 7.97
N GLY A 30 19.75 10.41 7.80
CA GLY A 30 18.47 9.75 7.99
C GLY A 30 17.89 9.29 6.66
N LEU A 31 17.09 8.22 6.71
CA LEU A 31 16.27 7.76 5.60
C LEU A 31 14.79 7.73 6.02
N GLU A 32 13.95 8.41 5.28
CA GLU A 32 12.50 8.37 5.44
C GLU A 32 11.87 7.70 4.21
N ILE A 33 11.03 6.70 4.45
CA ILE A 33 10.19 6.06 3.43
C ILE A 33 8.75 6.42 3.73
N ILE A 34 8.03 6.91 2.73
CA ILE A 34 6.61 7.23 2.81
C ILE A 34 5.85 6.32 1.86
N LYS A 35 4.81 5.66 2.38
CA LYS A 35 3.94 4.77 1.62
C LYS A 35 2.53 5.31 1.52
N LYS A 36 2.02 5.42 0.29
CA LYS A 36 0.70 6.01 -0.01
C LYS A 36 -0.08 5.18 -1.00
N ASN A 37 -1.41 5.25 -0.87
CA ASN A 37 -2.34 4.79 -1.88
C ASN A 37 -2.29 5.73 -3.10
N ILE A 38 -2.11 5.15 -4.29
CA ILE A 38 -1.97 5.92 -5.53
C ILE A 38 -3.25 6.67 -5.93
N VAL A 39 -4.43 6.22 -5.46
CA VAL A 39 -5.72 6.80 -5.85
C VAL A 39 -6.08 8.01 -4.99
N ASN A 40 -5.94 7.91 -3.66
CA ASN A 40 -6.42 8.93 -2.73
C ASN A 40 -5.32 9.58 -1.87
N GLY A 41 -4.07 9.10 -1.98
CA GLY A 41 -2.93 9.63 -1.22
C GLY A 41 -2.89 9.22 0.26
N GLU A 42 -3.84 8.40 0.72
CA GLU A 42 -3.90 7.92 2.09
C GLU A 42 -2.68 7.05 2.44
N PRO A 43 -2.19 7.08 3.69
CA PRO A 43 -1.08 6.26 4.12
C PRO A 43 -1.43 4.76 4.07
N ILE A 44 -0.44 3.91 3.79
CA ILE A 44 -0.59 2.45 3.85
C ILE A 44 0.36 1.89 4.91
N GLU A 45 -0.23 1.32 5.96
CA GLU A 45 0.46 0.61 7.04
C GLU A 45 0.84 -0.82 6.64
N GLY A 46 1.86 -1.39 7.29
CA GLY A 46 2.18 -2.82 7.21
C GLY A 46 2.97 -3.24 5.96
N VAL A 47 3.47 -2.30 5.17
CA VAL A 47 4.31 -2.60 4.01
C VAL A 47 5.76 -2.74 4.44
N THR A 48 6.38 -3.89 4.12
CA THR A 48 7.77 -4.18 4.49
C THR A 48 8.71 -3.93 3.33
N TYR A 49 9.76 -3.17 3.61
CA TYR A 49 10.84 -2.84 2.67
C TYR A 49 12.13 -3.55 3.06
N ARG A 50 12.91 -3.93 2.04
CA ARG A 50 14.33 -4.20 2.14
C ARG A 50 15.08 -2.94 1.72
N ILE A 51 16.08 -2.55 2.52
CA ILE A 51 16.87 -1.35 2.36
C ILE A 51 18.33 -1.81 2.34
N GLU A 52 18.97 -1.70 1.18
CA GLU A 52 20.35 -2.19 1.00
C GLU A 52 21.23 -1.10 0.42
N GLN A 53 22.44 -1.03 0.93
CA GLN A 53 23.50 -0.28 0.27
C GLN A 53 24.00 -1.05 -0.95
N ILE A 54 24.20 -0.38 -2.08
CA ILE A 54 24.52 -1.03 -3.37
C ILE A 54 25.81 -1.87 -3.30
N ASP A 55 26.78 -1.46 -2.47
CA ASP A 55 28.02 -2.20 -2.26
C ASP A 55 27.86 -3.41 -1.32
N GLY A 56 26.68 -3.63 -0.78
CA GLY A 56 26.37 -4.74 0.13
C GLY A 56 26.86 -4.57 1.56
N SER A 57 27.45 -3.44 1.92
CA SER A 57 28.00 -3.17 3.25
C SER A 57 26.94 -2.98 4.34
N PHE A 58 25.69 -2.67 3.95
CA PHE A 58 24.55 -2.50 4.85
C PHE A 58 23.28 -3.10 4.25
N SER A 59 22.52 -3.80 5.07
CA SER A 59 21.18 -4.29 4.72
C SER A 59 20.30 -4.33 5.95
N THR A 60 19.05 -3.89 5.81
CA THR A 60 18.04 -3.99 6.85
C THR A 60 16.65 -4.12 6.23
N SER A 61 15.66 -4.45 7.06
CA SER A 61 14.24 -4.43 6.69
C SER A 61 13.45 -3.65 7.72
N ALA A 62 12.45 -2.92 7.26
CA ALA A 62 11.54 -2.18 8.11
C ALA A 62 10.12 -2.17 7.51
N THR A 63 9.12 -1.94 8.36
CA THR A 63 7.70 -1.97 8.01
C THR A 63 7.06 -0.62 8.30
N THR A 64 6.19 -0.15 7.41
CA THR A 64 5.48 1.12 7.57
C THR A 64 4.54 1.11 8.76
N ASP A 65 4.52 2.19 9.52
CA ASP A 65 3.60 2.46 10.62
C ASP A 65 2.19 2.87 10.12
N ASN A 66 1.30 3.22 11.04
CA ASN A 66 -0.08 3.66 10.75
C ASN A 66 -0.16 5.02 10.01
N HIS A 67 0.96 5.72 9.86
CA HIS A 67 1.08 6.91 9.02
C HIS A 67 1.71 6.60 7.66
N GLY A 68 1.91 5.30 7.34
CA GLY A 68 2.58 4.86 6.13
C GLY A 68 4.07 5.18 6.11
N ARG A 69 4.73 5.30 7.26
CA ARG A 69 6.08 5.85 7.39
C ARG A 69 7.05 4.82 7.97
N ILE A 70 8.26 4.83 7.42
CA ILE A 70 9.46 4.27 8.04
C ILE A 70 10.45 5.41 8.20
N PHE A 71 11.06 5.51 9.37
CA PHE A 71 12.16 6.44 9.61
C PHE A 71 13.35 5.67 10.18
N LEU A 72 14.47 5.69 9.47
CA LEU A 72 15.75 5.15 9.94
C LEU A 72 16.69 6.30 10.24
N ASP A 73 17.06 6.40 11.49
CA ASP A 73 18.08 7.32 11.95
C ASP A 73 19.46 6.69 11.81
N SER A 74 20.45 7.50 11.49
CA SER A 74 21.86 7.09 11.57
C SER A 74 22.28 5.94 10.64
N VAL A 75 21.75 5.91 9.41
CA VAL A 75 22.19 4.97 8.37
C VAL A 75 23.58 5.35 7.81
N PRO A 76 24.33 4.41 7.20
CA PRO A 76 25.58 4.74 6.52
C PRO A 76 25.40 5.73 5.37
N VAL A 77 26.44 6.46 5.03
CA VAL A 77 26.50 7.27 3.79
C VAL A 77 26.69 6.36 2.60
N GLY A 78 26.03 6.64 1.48
CA GLY A 78 26.19 5.88 0.24
C GLY A 78 24.93 5.86 -0.60
N THR A 79 24.93 5.03 -1.64
CA THR A 79 23.77 4.79 -2.49
C THR A 79 23.03 3.55 -2.03
N PHE A 80 21.72 3.68 -1.87
CA PHE A 80 20.85 2.64 -1.37
C PHE A 80 19.80 2.27 -2.41
N GLU A 81 19.46 0.98 -2.45
CA GLU A 81 18.28 0.46 -3.10
C GLU A 81 17.21 0.16 -2.04
N VAL A 82 16.01 0.68 -2.25
CA VAL A 82 14.83 0.45 -1.40
C VAL A 82 13.81 -0.33 -2.20
N THR A 83 13.51 -1.55 -1.78
CA THR A 83 12.62 -2.48 -2.48
C THR A 83 11.49 -2.93 -1.58
N GLU A 84 10.26 -2.86 -2.08
CA GLU A 84 9.08 -3.42 -1.41
C GLU A 84 9.12 -4.95 -1.46
N LYS A 85 9.00 -5.62 -0.32
CA LYS A 85 9.10 -7.09 -0.22
C LYS A 85 7.83 -7.75 0.21
N ASN A 86 7.05 -7.12 1.08
CA ASN A 86 5.81 -7.68 1.58
C ASN A 86 4.77 -6.58 1.80
N VAL A 87 3.51 -6.91 1.55
CA VAL A 87 2.37 -6.00 1.68
C VAL A 87 1.21 -6.69 2.38
N PRO A 88 0.31 -5.96 3.04
CA PRO A 88 -0.98 -6.47 3.47
C PRO A 88 -1.76 -7.09 2.32
N SER A 89 -2.64 -8.06 2.60
CA SER A 89 -3.37 -8.84 1.59
C SER A 89 -4.18 -7.98 0.60
N HIS A 90 -4.72 -6.85 1.08
CA HIS A 90 -5.51 -5.91 0.29
C HIS A 90 -4.69 -4.92 -0.57
N VAL A 91 -3.36 -4.96 -0.50
CA VAL A 91 -2.45 -4.09 -1.25
C VAL A 91 -1.85 -4.85 -2.43
N ILE A 92 -1.69 -4.18 -3.56
CA ILE A 92 -1.00 -4.75 -4.73
C ILE A 92 0.49 -4.45 -4.60
N LEU A 93 1.32 -5.50 -4.50
CA LEU A 93 2.78 -5.38 -4.40
C LEU A 93 3.37 -4.69 -5.63
N ASN A 94 4.23 -3.69 -5.42
CA ASN A 94 5.06 -3.08 -6.46
C ASN A 94 6.55 -3.38 -6.15
N PRO A 95 7.14 -4.41 -6.76
CA PRO A 95 8.52 -4.83 -6.46
C PRO A 95 9.59 -3.98 -7.13
N ILE A 96 9.24 -2.92 -7.84
CA ILE A 96 10.19 -2.05 -8.54
C ILE A 96 10.99 -1.26 -7.50
N PRO A 97 12.33 -1.43 -7.44
CA PRO A 97 13.15 -0.72 -6.47
C PRO A 97 13.29 0.76 -6.83
N GLN A 98 13.60 1.57 -5.83
CA GLN A 98 14.04 2.94 -6.00
C GLN A 98 15.43 3.11 -5.40
N GLU A 99 16.31 3.77 -6.15
CA GLU A 99 17.64 4.11 -5.71
C GLU A 99 17.69 5.53 -5.14
N MET A 100 18.52 5.72 -4.10
CA MET A 100 18.73 7.03 -3.50
C MET A 100 20.12 7.15 -2.90
N ALA A 101 20.70 8.36 -2.98
CA ALA A 101 21.96 8.68 -2.35
C ALA A 101 21.71 9.34 -1.00
N LEU A 102 22.33 8.80 0.06
CA LEU A 102 22.30 9.36 1.40
C LEU A 102 23.59 10.13 1.68
N LYS A 103 23.45 11.40 2.05
CA LYS A 103 24.57 12.32 2.31
C LYS A 103 24.69 12.64 3.78
N PRO A 104 25.91 12.92 4.28
CA PRO A 104 26.14 13.27 5.66
C PRO A 104 25.27 14.43 6.13
N GLY A 105 24.64 14.29 7.31
CA GLY A 105 23.86 15.35 7.96
C GLY A 105 22.50 15.66 7.31
N GLU A 106 22.10 14.90 6.28
CA GLU A 106 20.81 15.09 5.59
C GLU A 106 19.86 13.93 5.87
N THR A 107 18.56 14.22 5.91
CA THR A 107 17.51 13.19 5.82
C THR A 107 16.99 13.16 4.39
N SER A 108 17.09 12.00 3.74
CA SER A 108 16.54 11.78 2.41
C SER A 108 15.20 11.07 2.51
N THR A 109 14.21 11.54 1.74
CA THR A 109 12.85 10.98 1.72
C THR A 109 12.55 10.35 0.37
N VAL A 110 11.98 9.14 0.38
CA VAL A 110 11.47 8.46 -0.80
C VAL A 110 9.99 8.09 -0.61
N THR A 111 9.19 8.30 -1.66
CA THR A 111 7.74 7.98 -1.61
C THR A 111 7.41 6.85 -2.58
N PHE A 112 6.72 5.84 -2.07
CA PHE A 112 6.19 4.73 -2.84
C PHE A 112 4.67 4.79 -2.89
N PHE A 113 4.11 4.41 -4.04
CA PHE A 113 2.68 4.36 -4.26
C PHE A 113 2.25 2.96 -4.63
N ASN A 114 1.18 2.44 -3.99
CA ASN A 114 0.53 1.19 -4.39
C ASN A 114 -0.97 1.41 -4.60
N ALA A 115 -1.54 0.61 -5.49
CA ALA A 115 -2.97 0.45 -5.58
C ALA A 115 -3.46 -0.55 -4.52
N LEU A 116 -4.68 -0.38 -4.06
CA LEU A 116 -5.39 -1.40 -3.29
C LEU A 116 -6.10 -2.35 -4.26
N LYS A 117 -6.30 -3.59 -3.83
CA LYS A 117 -7.18 -4.51 -4.54
C LYS A 117 -8.61 -3.99 -4.46
N PRO A 118 -9.39 -4.12 -5.52
CA PRO A 118 -10.76 -3.66 -5.51
C PRO A 118 -11.66 -4.50 -4.60
N SER A 119 -12.87 -3.99 -4.32
CA SER A 119 -13.92 -4.69 -3.58
C SER A 119 -15.26 -4.50 -4.26
N LEU A 120 -16.20 -5.45 -4.06
CA LEU A 120 -17.59 -5.34 -4.48
C LEU A 120 -18.49 -5.24 -3.24
N GLU A 121 -19.24 -4.15 -3.12
CA GLU A 121 -20.31 -4.00 -2.14
C GLU A 121 -21.68 -4.10 -2.84
N ILE A 122 -22.51 -5.05 -2.43
CA ILE A 122 -23.88 -5.19 -2.86
C ILE A 122 -24.78 -4.67 -1.74
N ARG A 123 -25.71 -3.78 -2.06
CA ARG A 123 -26.66 -3.21 -1.11
C ARG A 123 -28.07 -3.67 -1.44
N LYS A 124 -28.71 -4.36 -0.51
CA LYS A 124 -30.13 -4.68 -0.57
C LYS A 124 -30.92 -3.72 0.30
N VAL A 125 -31.83 -2.99 -0.33
CA VAL A 125 -32.67 -1.98 0.35
C VAL A 125 -34.14 -2.17 -0.02
N ASP A 126 -35.02 -1.73 0.88
CA ASP A 126 -36.44 -1.59 0.60
C ASP A 126 -36.65 -0.51 -0.46
N SER A 127 -37.49 -0.78 -1.45
CA SER A 127 -37.71 0.11 -2.60
C SER A 127 -38.54 1.36 -2.29
N VAL A 128 -39.21 1.41 -1.13
CA VAL A 128 -40.04 2.51 -0.69
C VAL A 128 -39.36 3.37 0.37
N THR A 129 -38.81 2.69 1.41
CA THR A 129 -38.21 3.39 2.56
C THR A 129 -36.72 3.62 2.41
N GLY A 130 -36.04 2.82 1.58
CA GLY A 130 -34.57 2.84 1.48
C GLY A 130 -33.87 2.11 2.62
N ASP A 131 -34.62 1.51 3.55
CA ASP A 131 -34.04 0.81 4.70
C ASP A 131 -33.29 -0.46 4.26
N PRO A 132 -32.25 -0.86 5.01
CA PRO A 132 -31.48 -2.06 4.72
C PRO A 132 -32.33 -3.32 4.90
N VAL A 133 -32.21 -4.28 3.95
CA VAL A 133 -32.96 -5.54 3.96
C VAL A 133 -31.99 -6.71 4.15
N LYS A 134 -32.15 -7.43 5.28
CA LYS A 134 -31.36 -8.60 5.64
C LYS A 134 -31.96 -9.87 5.03
N GLY A 135 -31.08 -10.81 4.62
CA GLY A 135 -31.45 -12.19 4.31
C GLY A 135 -31.87 -12.44 2.87
N ALA A 136 -31.76 -11.48 1.98
CA ALA A 136 -31.89 -11.73 0.55
C ALA A 136 -30.66 -12.52 0.04
N LYS A 137 -30.88 -13.50 -0.86
CA LYS A 137 -29.86 -14.41 -1.38
C LYS A 137 -29.45 -14.01 -2.78
N PHE A 138 -28.15 -13.94 -3.00
CA PHE A 138 -27.56 -13.56 -4.27
C PHE A 138 -26.58 -14.62 -4.75
N GLN A 139 -26.55 -14.84 -6.06
CA GLN A 139 -25.48 -15.54 -6.76
C GLN A 139 -24.56 -14.53 -7.42
N ILE A 140 -23.25 -14.74 -7.30
CA ILE A 140 -22.23 -13.85 -7.86
C ILE A 140 -21.32 -14.63 -8.80
N TRP A 141 -21.09 -14.09 -10.00
CA TRP A 141 -20.14 -14.62 -10.97
C TRP A 141 -19.09 -13.57 -11.32
N TYR A 142 -17.93 -14.07 -11.73
CA TYR A 142 -16.81 -13.28 -12.23
C TYR A 142 -16.43 -13.69 -13.64
N GLY A 143 -16.15 -12.73 -14.51
CA GLY A 143 -15.59 -12.91 -15.83
C GLY A 143 -14.45 -11.92 -16.13
N SER A 144 -13.37 -12.39 -16.75
CA SER A 144 -12.29 -11.50 -17.22
C SER A 144 -12.71 -10.66 -18.42
N ASN A 145 -13.72 -11.13 -19.17
CA ASN A 145 -14.36 -10.44 -20.30
C ASN A 145 -15.81 -10.13 -19.95
N HIS A 146 -16.46 -9.32 -20.80
CA HIS A 146 -17.88 -9.02 -20.63
C HIS A 146 -18.72 -10.30 -20.51
N THR A 147 -19.70 -10.30 -19.62
CA THR A 147 -20.46 -11.49 -19.20
C THR A 147 -21.26 -12.16 -20.34
N ASP A 148 -21.51 -11.46 -21.43
CA ASP A 148 -22.23 -12.01 -22.60
C ASP A 148 -21.32 -12.81 -23.55
N THR A 149 -19.99 -12.68 -23.43
CA THR A 149 -19.03 -13.21 -24.41
C THR A 149 -17.97 -14.13 -23.80
N GLY A 150 -17.92 -14.30 -22.48
CA GLY A 150 -16.89 -15.04 -21.76
C GLY A 150 -17.43 -16.10 -20.82
N GLU A 151 -16.54 -17.00 -20.40
CA GLU A 151 -16.84 -17.94 -19.33
C GLU A 151 -16.94 -17.19 -18.00
N LEU A 152 -18.02 -17.48 -17.26
CA LEU A 152 -18.23 -16.96 -15.91
C LEU A 152 -17.80 -17.98 -14.87
N ASN A 153 -16.98 -17.53 -13.94
CA ASN A 153 -16.61 -18.30 -12.77
C ASN A 153 -17.64 -18.05 -11.66
N ASP A 154 -18.24 -19.12 -11.17
CA ASP A 154 -19.16 -19.06 -10.05
C ASP A 154 -18.40 -18.78 -8.77
N LEU A 155 -18.70 -17.64 -8.12
CA LEU A 155 -18.12 -17.25 -6.84
C LEU A 155 -18.96 -17.73 -5.65
N GLY A 156 -20.13 -18.32 -5.91
CA GLY A 156 -21.04 -18.84 -4.89
C GLY A 156 -22.21 -17.93 -4.54
N THR A 157 -22.93 -18.34 -3.50
CA THR A 157 -24.12 -17.63 -2.99
C THR A 157 -23.83 -16.91 -1.69
N TYR A 158 -24.40 -15.73 -1.54
CA TYR A 158 -24.22 -14.82 -0.42
C TYR A 158 -25.58 -14.29 0.06
N PHE A 159 -25.64 -13.91 1.34
CA PHE A 159 -26.85 -13.34 1.95
C PHE A 159 -26.55 -11.93 2.45
N SER A 160 -27.49 -11.01 2.24
CA SER A 160 -27.38 -9.68 2.82
C SER A 160 -27.43 -9.74 4.36
N ASP A 161 -26.53 -9.00 5.01
CA ASP A 161 -26.40 -8.91 6.46
C ASP A 161 -27.47 -7.98 7.09
N ALA A 162 -27.35 -7.70 8.39
CA ALA A 162 -28.27 -6.82 9.12
C ALA A 162 -28.26 -5.37 8.61
N SER A 163 -27.19 -4.94 7.93
CA SER A 163 -27.07 -3.64 7.29
C SER A 163 -27.45 -3.67 5.80
N GLY A 164 -28.05 -4.78 5.32
CA GLY A 164 -28.42 -5.00 3.94
C GLY A 164 -27.25 -5.20 2.98
N LYS A 165 -26.04 -5.50 3.49
CA LYS A 165 -24.82 -5.54 2.70
C LYS A 165 -24.30 -6.95 2.48
N ILE A 166 -23.63 -7.13 1.32
CA ILE A 166 -22.69 -8.20 1.03
C ILE A 166 -21.40 -7.52 0.57
N ILE A 167 -20.27 -7.88 1.16
CA ILE A 167 -18.97 -7.32 0.80
C ILE A 167 -18.03 -8.45 0.39
N LEU A 168 -17.52 -8.38 -0.84
CA LEU A 168 -16.44 -9.23 -1.34
C LEU A 168 -15.16 -8.38 -1.38
N PRO A 169 -14.26 -8.54 -0.42
CA PRO A 169 -12.99 -7.81 -0.41
C PRO A 169 -11.98 -8.48 -1.35
N GLU A 170 -10.96 -7.74 -1.75
CA GLU A 170 -9.76 -8.24 -2.43
C GLU A 170 -10.04 -9.04 -3.71
N ILE A 171 -11.03 -8.59 -4.46
CA ILE A 171 -11.46 -9.23 -5.71
C ILE A 171 -10.53 -8.87 -6.87
N LYS A 172 -10.68 -9.56 -8.00
CA LYS A 172 -9.93 -9.29 -9.24
C LYS A 172 -10.58 -8.18 -10.06
N ASP A 173 -9.79 -7.51 -10.85
CA ASP A 173 -10.32 -6.64 -11.92
C ASP A 173 -11.12 -7.48 -12.93
N GLY A 174 -12.25 -6.96 -13.38
CA GLY A 174 -13.09 -7.65 -14.36
C GLY A 174 -14.58 -7.38 -14.19
N TRP A 175 -15.37 -8.21 -14.87
CA TRP A 175 -16.81 -8.14 -14.86
C TRP A 175 -17.42 -8.98 -13.75
N TYR A 176 -18.41 -8.44 -13.08
CA TYR A 176 -19.17 -9.13 -12.05
C TYR A 176 -20.65 -9.11 -12.42
N ARG A 177 -21.26 -10.30 -12.40
CA ARG A 177 -22.71 -10.49 -12.52
C ARG A 177 -23.25 -10.88 -11.16
N VAL A 178 -24.28 -10.15 -10.71
CA VAL A 178 -24.94 -10.37 -9.42
C VAL A 178 -26.41 -10.61 -9.71
N THR A 179 -26.94 -11.78 -9.30
CA THR A 179 -28.35 -12.13 -9.47
C THR A 179 -29.00 -12.39 -8.11
N GLU A 180 -30.10 -11.72 -7.82
CA GLU A 180 -30.92 -12.04 -6.66
C GLU A 180 -31.70 -13.34 -6.94
N LEU A 181 -31.43 -14.41 -6.18
CA LEU A 181 -32.05 -15.71 -6.31
C LEU A 181 -33.35 -15.84 -5.48
N GLU A 182 -33.29 -15.33 -4.25
CA GLU A 182 -34.38 -15.40 -3.29
C GLU A 182 -34.50 -14.06 -2.55
N PRO A 183 -35.70 -13.48 -2.48
CA PRO A 183 -35.89 -12.24 -1.71
C PRO A 183 -35.86 -12.55 -0.23
N ALA A 184 -35.62 -11.53 0.59
CA ALA A 184 -35.82 -11.64 2.02
C ALA A 184 -37.27 -11.92 2.39
N SER A 185 -37.53 -12.52 3.55
CA SER A 185 -38.86 -12.79 4.04
C SER A 185 -39.75 -11.54 4.05
N GLY A 186 -40.89 -11.59 3.44
CA GLY A 186 -41.84 -10.48 3.31
C GLY A 186 -41.60 -9.55 2.12
N TYR A 187 -40.62 -9.86 1.28
CA TYR A 187 -40.26 -9.09 0.09
C TYR A 187 -40.48 -9.90 -1.20
N ALA A 188 -40.54 -9.22 -2.31
CA ALA A 188 -40.54 -9.80 -3.65
C ALA A 188 -39.34 -9.24 -4.44
N ILE A 189 -38.80 -10.05 -5.36
CA ILE A 189 -37.75 -9.58 -6.26
C ILE A 189 -38.35 -8.54 -7.21
N LYS A 190 -37.64 -7.41 -7.32
CA LYS A 190 -37.93 -6.37 -8.31
C LYS A 190 -37.07 -6.58 -9.54
N GLU A 191 -37.65 -6.72 -10.69
CA GLU A 191 -36.89 -6.84 -11.94
C GLU A 191 -36.16 -5.52 -12.33
N PRO A 192 -35.00 -5.62 -12.95
CA PRO A 192 -34.26 -6.84 -13.27
C PRO A 192 -33.58 -7.46 -12.03
N ALA A 193 -33.71 -8.79 -11.87
CA ALA A 193 -33.09 -9.53 -10.79
C ALA A 193 -31.55 -9.60 -10.91
N THR A 194 -31.02 -9.35 -12.10
CA THR A 194 -29.58 -9.41 -12.42
C THR A 194 -29.01 -8.03 -12.70
N GLN A 195 -27.85 -7.75 -12.14
CA GLN A 195 -27.07 -6.55 -12.41
C GLN A 195 -25.62 -6.95 -12.74
N GLU A 196 -24.95 -6.12 -13.55
CA GLU A 196 -23.58 -6.31 -13.95
C GLU A 196 -22.77 -5.03 -13.72
N CYS A 197 -21.53 -5.21 -13.33
CA CYS A 197 -20.59 -4.10 -13.19
C CYS A 197 -19.17 -4.51 -13.59
N PHE A 198 -18.42 -3.57 -14.13
CA PHE A 198 -16.99 -3.71 -14.31
C PHE A 198 -16.27 -3.05 -13.13
N ILE A 199 -15.28 -3.75 -12.59
CA ILE A 199 -14.47 -3.29 -11.46
C ILE A 199 -13.01 -3.28 -11.88
N SER A 200 -12.30 -2.19 -11.62
CA SER A 200 -10.88 -2.03 -11.97
C SER A 200 -10.12 -1.24 -10.91
N GLY A 201 -8.86 -1.63 -10.70
CA GLY A 201 -7.78 -0.80 -10.16
C GLY A 201 -8.06 -0.04 -8.86
N GLY A 202 -8.39 -0.73 -7.77
CA GLY A 202 -8.52 -0.08 -6.45
C GLY A 202 -9.84 0.69 -6.25
N GLU A 203 -10.80 0.55 -7.17
CA GLU A 203 -12.16 1.07 -7.00
C GLU A 203 -13.02 0.14 -6.13
N SER A 204 -13.92 0.74 -5.36
CA SER A 204 -15.02 0.07 -4.67
C SER A 204 -16.33 0.41 -5.40
N LYS A 205 -17.11 -0.57 -5.78
CA LYS A 205 -18.42 -0.43 -6.45
C LYS A 205 -19.54 -0.93 -5.56
#